data_860256b1c3e613c0a70d26c9efcc7c72
#
_entry.id   860256b1c3e613c0a70d26c9efcc7c72
#
_cell.length_a   1.000
_cell.length_b   1.000
_cell.length_c   1.000
_cell.angle_alpha   90.00
_cell.angle_beta   90.00
_cell.angle_gamma   90.00
#
_symmetry.space_group_name_H-M   'P 1'
#
loop_
_entity.id
_entity.type
_entity.pdbx_description
1 polymer ?
#
loop_
_entity_poly.entity_id
_entity_poly.type
_entity_poly.pdbx_seq_one_letter_code
_entity_poly.pdbx_strand_id
1 'polypeptide(L)'
;PEVIPEARDRFLRWLAEGRHAEMHWIARSTHRRVDPRELLPSVKSVIMLGVNYYNPNSPDRPPGHGRVSRYARGRDYHKVIRRLTLHLIQRLQEQVAPQRHDFIWYVDYGPFLERAYAARAGLGFIGKNSMLINRTFGSWVFLSEILTSLALDPDEPCGGRHGACGECTACIDACPTGAIVGPAMIEAAKCISYLTIERPRAIPEALQSRMGALIFGCDICQQVCPYNRRATPTPHRELLPAAGAGEFVDTRRVLALRDREEFLAFAAGTPLVRPRLEGLQRNARIVLENESRRTREGGGAAGGGEVPQ
;
A
#
# COMPACT_ATOMS: atom_id res chain seq x y z
N PRO A 1 6.72 24.17 -5.52
CA PRO A 1 5.76 23.26 -4.86
C PRO A 1 5.09 23.96 -3.68
N GLU A 2 3.76 23.94 -3.67
CA GLU A 2 2.92 24.56 -2.66
C GLU A 2 2.22 23.50 -1.84
N VAL A 3 1.79 23.88 -0.63
CA VAL A 3 0.86 23.08 0.16
C VAL A 3 -0.40 22.83 -0.67
N ILE A 4 -0.94 21.61 -0.61
CA ILE A 4 -2.22 21.26 -1.22
C ILE A 4 -3.29 21.37 -0.12
N PRO A 5 -4.08 22.47 -0.06
CA PRO A 5 -4.96 22.75 1.08
C PRO A 5 -5.96 21.63 1.37
N GLU A 6 -6.62 21.10 0.34
CA GLU A 6 -7.64 20.06 0.49
C GLU A 6 -7.05 18.74 1.03
N ALA A 7 -5.83 18.40 0.63
CA ALA A 7 -5.12 17.23 1.10
C ALA A 7 -4.65 17.38 2.55
N ARG A 8 -4.10 18.58 2.87
CA ARG A 8 -3.71 18.96 4.24
C ARG A 8 -4.90 18.89 5.18
N ASP A 9 -6.01 19.54 4.83
CA ASP A 9 -7.17 19.63 5.72
C ASP A 9 -7.84 18.28 5.93
N ARG A 10 -7.87 17.42 4.89
CA ARG A 10 -8.31 16.03 5.02
C ARG A 10 -7.41 15.22 5.94
N PHE A 11 -6.10 15.37 5.80
CA PHE A 11 -5.12 14.68 6.63
C PHE A 11 -5.20 15.13 8.09
N LEU A 12 -5.29 16.44 8.37
CA LEU A 12 -5.44 16.98 9.72
C LEU A 12 -6.73 16.51 10.39
N ARG A 13 -7.84 16.51 9.66
CA ARG A 13 -9.12 15.96 10.15
C ARG A 13 -8.99 14.47 10.47
N TRP A 14 -8.37 13.67 9.61
CA TRP A 14 -8.14 12.24 9.83
C TRP A 14 -7.33 11.99 11.12
N LEU A 15 -6.32 12.82 11.40
CA LEU A 15 -5.55 12.78 12.63
C LEU A 15 -6.38 13.19 13.85
N ALA A 16 -7.12 14.31 13.74
CA ALA A 16 -7.94 14.85 14.84
C ALA A 16 -9.05 13.87 15.26
N GLU A 17 -9.60 13.11 14.31
CA GLU A 17 -10.58 12.06 14.55
C GLU A 17 -9.96 10.74 15.06
N GLY A 18 -8.65 10.69 15.28
CA GLY A 18 -7.94 9.48 15.78
C GLY A 18 -7.94 8.30 14.79
N ARG A 19 -8.28 8.52 13.51
CA ARG A 19 -8.44 7.45 12.51
C ARG A 19 -7.13 6.78 12.10
N HIS A 20 -5.98 7.31 12.55
CA HIS A 20 -4.65 6.73 12.34
C HIS A 20 -4.34 5.56 13.29
N ALA A 21 -5.25 5.24 14.22
CA ALA A 21 -5.06 4.19 15.22
C ALA A 21 -3.72 4.36 15.99
N GLU A 22 -2.90 3.31 16.08
CA GLU A 22 -1.63 3.33 16.82
C GLU A 22 -0.43 3.80 15.97
N MET A 23 -0.65 4.32 14.77
CA MET A 23 0.40 4.87 13.91
C MET A 23 0.81 6.30 14.33
N HIS A 24 1.15 6.48 15.60
CA HIS A 24 1.51 7.80 16.17
C HIS A 24 2.70 8.48 15.48
N TRP A 25 3.55 7.70 14.79
CA TRP A 25 4.64 8.23 13.99
C TRP A 25 4.16 9.12 12.83
N ILE A 26 2.95 8.92 12.34
CA ILE A 26 2.34 9.79 11.32
C ILE A 26 2.04 11.17 11.91
N ALA A 27 1.48 11.22 13.11
CA ALA A 27 1.14 12.47 13.79
C ALA A 27 2.38 13.30 14.18
N ARG A 28 3.48 12.64 14.58
CA ARG A 28 4.73 13.32 15.00
C ARG A 28 5.40 14.13 13.90
N SER A 29 5.15 13.85 12.63
CA SER A 29 5.76 14.52 11.49
C SER A 29 4.77 15.35 10.66
N THR A 30 3.66 15.78 11.25
CA THR A 30 2.56 16.46 10.57
C THR A 30 3.02 17.68 9.76
N HIS A 31 3.83 18.60 10.36
CA HIS A 31 4.33 19.81 9.70
C HIS A 31 5.10 19.48 8.41
N ARG A 32 5.98 18.48 8.45
CA ARG A 32 6.74 18.03 7.28
C ARG A 32 5.86 17.39 6.20
N ARG A 33 4.79 16.68 6.63
CA ARG A 33 3.91 15.98 5.67
C ARG A 33 3.09 16.93 4.83
N VAL A 34 2.72 18.07 5.39
CA VAL A 34 1.81 19.00 4.72
C VAL A 34 2.53 20.07 3.90
N ASP A 35 3.81 20.31 4.16
CA ASP A 35 4.59 21.34 3.47
C ASP A 35 5.95 20.77 3.00
N PRO A 36 6.18 20.63 1.69
CA PRO A 36 7.45 20.13 1.16
C PRO A 36 8.65 21.05 1.48
N ARG A 37 8.43 22.32 1.79
CA ARG A 37 9.50 23.28 2.18
C ARG A 37 10.10 22.95 3.54
N GLU A 38 9.36 22.27 4.40
CA GLU A 38 9.86 21.73 5.68
C GLU A 38 10.82 20.54 5.50
N LEU A 39 10.81 19.91 4.32
CA LEU A 39 11.72 18.83 3.96
C LEU A 39 12.96 19.37 3.25
N LEU A 40 12.76 20.26 2.28
CA LEU A 40 13.80 20.89 1.50
C LEU A 40 13.48 22.38 1.35
N PRO A 41 14.08 23.28 2.16
CA PRO A 41 13.80 24.73 2.08
C PRO A 41 14.06 25.33 0.69
N SER A 42 15.02 24.78 -0.07
CA SER A 42 15.34 25.21 -1.44
C SER A 42 14.45 24.60 -2.51
N VAL A 43 13.42 23.83 -2.15
CA VAL A 43 12.59 23.08 -3.12
C VAL A 43 11.90 24.01 -4.12
N LYS A 44 12.06 23.71 -5.40
CA LYS A 44 11.37 24.38 -6.51
C LYS A 44 10.48 23.43 -7.28
N SER A 45 10.78 22.13 -7.28
CA SER A 45 9.98 21.11 -7.95
C SER A 45 9.87 19.84 -7.13
N VAL A 46 8.75 19.13 -7.33
CA VAL A 46 8.54 17.76 -6.82
C VAL A 46 8.28 16.86 -8.02
N ILE A 47 9.16 15.90 -8.24
CA ILE A 47 8.99 14.88 -9.27
C ILE A 47 8.32 13.68 -8.63
N MET A 48 7.13 13.32 -9.11
CA MET A 48 6.42 12.13 -8.65
C MET A 48 6.63 10.97 -9.61
N LEU A 49 7.02 9.82 -9.08
CA LEU A 49 7.28 8.60 -9.84
C LEU A 49 6.25 7.53 -9.51
N GLY A 50 5.80 6.80 -10.53
CA GLY A 50 4.90 5.66 -10.39
C GLY A 50 5.53 4.39 -10.94
N VAL A 51 5.61 3.32 -10.13
CA VAL A 51 6.15 2.02 -10.55
C VAL A 51 5.06 0.97 -10.44
N ASN A 52 4.66 0.39 -11.58
CA ASN A 52 3.66 -0.67 -11.61
C ASN A 52 4.17 -1.94 -10.89
N TYR A 53 3.32 -2.49 -10.00
CA TYR A 53 3.61 -3.75 -9.30
C TYR A 53 2.55 -4.85 -9.54
N TYR A 54 1.61 -4.62 -10.43
CA TYR A 54 0.56 -5.59 -10.67
C TYR A 54 1.11 -6.95 -11.06
N ASN A 55 0.61 -7.97 -10.38
CA ASN A 55 0.76 -9.37 -10.73
C ASN A 55 -0.59 -10.06 -10.51
N PRO A 56 -1.04 -10.94 -11.42
CA PRO A 56 -2.33 -11.62 -11.29
C PRO A 56 -2.34 -12.54 -10.06
N ASN A 57 -3.54 -12.82 -9.54
CA ASN A 57 -3.70 -13.85 -8.51
C ASN A 57 -3.68 -15.23 -9.14
N SER A 58 -3.15 -16.20 -8.41
CA SER A 58 -3.42 -17.61 -8.68
C SER A 58 -4.88 -17.93 -8.32
N PRO A 59 -5.58 -18.77 -9.10
CA PRO A 59 -6.97 -19.11 -8.82
C PRO A 59 -7.11 -19.83 -7.49
N ASP A 60 -6.21 -20.74 -7.18
CA ASP A 60 -6.31 -21.61 -6.03
C ASP A 60 -5.30 -21.24 -4.94
N ARG A 61 -5.79 -21.13 -3.70
CA ARG A 61 -4.96 -20.98 -2.51
C ARG A 61 -4.73 -22.37 -1.91
N PRO A 62 -3.47 -22.82 -1.70
CA PRO A 62 -3.20 -24.09 -1.02
C PRO A 62 -3.76 -24.09 0.41
N PRO A 63 -4.34 -25.21 0.90
CA PRO A 63 -4.77 -25.33 2.29
C PRO A 63 -3.62 -25.00 3.26
N GLY A 64 -3.95 -24.39 4.40
CA GLY A 64 -2.96 -24.02 5.40
C GLY A 64 -2.06 -22.85 5.02
N HIS A 65 -2.35 -22.13 3.93
CA HIS A 65 -1.57 -20.98 3.51
C HIS A 65 -2.35 -19.67 3.69
N GLY A 66 -1.64 -18.62 4.06
CA GLY A 66 -2.15 -17.24 4.08
C GLY A 66 -1.81 -16.50 2.79
N ARG A 67 -2.75 -15.68 2.29
CA ARG A 67 -2.52 -14.84 1.10
C ARG A 67 -1.81 -13.54 1.49
N VAL A 68 -0.81 -13.17 0.69
CA VAL A 68 -0.05 -11.91 0.79
C VAL A 68 -0.58 -10.93 -0.25
N SER A 69 -0.76 -9.67 0.15
CA SER A 69 -1.09 -8.57 -0.77
C SER A 69 -0.05 -8.45 -1.90
N ARG A 70 -0.50 -8.09 -3.09
CA ARG A 70 0.34 -8.02 -4.30
C ARG A 70 1.61 -7.21 -4.13
N TYR A 71 1.50 -6.06 -3.45
CA TYR A 71 2.63 -5.17 -3.26
C TYR A 71 3.79 -5.80 -2.48
N ALA A 72 3.51 -6.82 -1.67
CA ALA A 72 4.47 -7.45 -0.76
C ALA A 72 4.98 -8.81 -1.23
N ARG A 73 4.55 -9.29 -2.40
CA ARG A 73 4.89 -10.63 -2.91
C ARG A 73 6.32 -10.75 -3.42
N GLY A 74 6.84 -9.68 -4.02
CA GLY A 74 8.19 -9.61 -4.54
C GLY A 74 9.23 -9.27 -3.49
N ARG A 75 10.39 -8.82 -3.95
CA ARG A 75 11.41 -8.22 -3.09
C ARG A 75 10.88 -6.95 -2.44
N ASP A 76 11.56 -6.53 -1.38
CA ASP A 76 11.29 -5.25 -0.73
C ASP A 76 11.34 -4.10 -1.75
N TYR A 77 10.16 -3.56 -2.07
CA TYR A 77 9.97 -2.52 -3.07
C TYR A 77 10.72 -1.23 -2.74
N HIS A 78 10.95 -0.94 -1.45
CA HIS A 78 11.75 0.21 -1.05
C HIS A 78 13.15 0.15 -1.67
N LYS A 79 13.78 -1.04 -1.67
CA LYS A 79 15.13 -1.24 -2.25
C LYS A 79 15.12 -1.17 -3.77
N VAL A 80 14.09 -1.75 -4.39
CA VAL A 80 13.95 -1.77 -5.86
C VAL A 80 13.75 -0.34 -6.37
N ILE A 81 12.77 0.37 -5.82
CA ILE A 81 12.42 1.73 -6.26
C ILE A 81 13.53 2.73 -5.91
N ARG A 82 14.14 2.60 -4.71
CA ARG A 82 15.32 3.40 -4.33
C ARG A 82 16.39 3.39 -5.42
N ARG A 83 16.71 2.22 -5.95
CA ARG A 83 17.73 2.09 -7.00
C ARG A 83 17.32 2.84 -8.27
N LEU A 84 16.06 2.71 -8.68
CA LEU A 84 15.51 3.42 -9.85
C LEU A 84 15.53 4.95 -9.64
N THR A 85 15.10 5.40 -8.46
CA THR A 85 15.07 6.82 -8.07
C THR A 85 16.47 7.43 -8.06
N LEU A 86 17.45 6.74 -7.46
CA LEU A 86 18.84 7.21 -7.43
C LEU A 86 19.47 7.27 -8.83
N HIS A 87 19.17 6.29 -9.69
CA HIS A 87 19.63 6.33 -11.07
C HIS A 87 19.07 7.53 -11.84
N LEU A 88 17.77 7.83 -11.64
CA LEU A 88 17.17 9.03 -12.23
C LEU A 88 17.81 10.32 -11.71
N ILE A 89 18.03 10.43 -10.39
CA ILE A 89 18.71 11.60 -9.80
C ILE A 89 20.11 11.79 -10.42
N GLN A 90 20.89 10.71 -10.54
CA GLN A 90 22.20 10.76 -11.19
C GLN A 90 22.10 11.29 -12.63
N ARG A 91 21.17 10.79 -13.42
CA ARG A 91 20.94 11.26 -14.80
C ARG A 91 20.53 12.73 -14.85
N LEU A 92 19.68 13.18 -13.93
CA LEU A 92 19.30 14.59 -13.82
C LEU A 92 20.52 15.47 -13.48
N GLN A 93 21.34 15.05 -12.54
CA GLN A 93 22.57 15.78 -12.17
C GLN A 93 23.56 15.91 -13.34
N GLU A 94 23.72 14.85 -14.13
CA GLU A 94 24.54 14.85 -15.34
C GLU A 94 24.01 15.84 -16.40
N GLN A 95 22.70 15.92 -16.56
CA GLN A 95 22.05 16.82 -17.53
C GLN A 95 22.16 18.30 -17.19
N VAL A 96 22.16 18.63 -15.90
CA VAL A 96 22.19 20.04 -15.43
C VAL A 96 23.60 20.51 -15.07
N ALA A 97 24.62 19.65 -15.18
CA ALA A 97 26.01 20.01 -14.92
C ALA A 97 26.47 21.20 -15.81
N PRO A 98 27.31 22.11 -15.27
CA PRO A 98 28.01 22.06 -13.99
C PRO A 98 27.22 22.62 -12.80
N GLN A 99 25.95 23.01 -12.99
CA GLN A 99 25.11 23.55 -11.93
C GLN A 99 24.79 22.48 -10.89
N ARG A 100 24.85 22.86 -9.62
CA ARG A 100 24.52 21.95 -8.51
C ARG A 100 23.11 22.23 -8.01
N HIS A 101 22.34 21.15 -7.82
CA HIS A 101 21.00 21.20 -7.27
C HIS A 101 20.87 20.21 -6.09
N ASP A 102 20.00 20.57 -5.15
CA ASP A 102 19.65 19.69 -4.03
C ASP A 102 18.62 18.66 -4.49
N PHE A 103 18.74 17.45 -3.95
CA PHE A 103 17.80 16.35 -4.17
C PHE A 103 17.56 15.60 -2.85
N ILE A 104 16.30 15.51 -2.45
CA ILE A 104 15.83 14.61 -1.39
C ILE A 104 14.78 13.70 -2.00
N TRP A 105 14.79 12.44 -1.62
CA TRP A 105 13.85 11.46 -2.17
C TRP A 105 13.33 10.54 -1.07
N TYR A 106 12.12 10.02 -1.28
CA TYR A 106 11.52 9.01 -0.42
C TYR A 106 10.80 7.96 -1.26
N VAL A 107 10.54 6.82 -0.65
CA VAL A 107 9.73 5.72 -1.17
C VAL A 107 8.86 5.24 -0.01
N ASP A 108 7.60 5.68 0.07
CA ASP A 108 6.61 5.29 1.07
C ASP A 108 6.93 5.68 2.54
N TYR A 109 8.18 5.71 2.96
CA TYR A 109 8.55 6.01 4.36
C TYR A 109 8.73 7.50 4.67
N GLY A 110 8.64 8.35 3.67
CA GLY A 110 8.82 9.80 3.82
C GLY A 110 7.68 10.48 4.57
N PRO A 111 7.95 11.57 5.30
CA PRO A 111 6.90 12.40 5.84
C PRO A 111 6.32 13.32 4.75
N PHE A 112 5.60 12.73 3.79
CA PHE A 112 5.07 13.40 2.60
C PHE A 112 3.66 12.93 2.26
N LEU A 113 2.83 13.77 1.64
CA LEU A 113 1.49 13.41 1.16
C LEU A 113 1.55 12.89 -0.29
N GLU A 114 2.28 11.79 -0.51
CA GLU A 114 2.62 11.23 -1.82
C GLU A 114 1.46 11.18 -2.80
N ARG A 115 0.33 10.61 -2.41
CA ARG A 115 -0.83 10.45 -3.29
C ARG A 115 -1.43 11.79 -3.73
N ALA A 116 -1.38 12.82 -2.88
CA ALA A 116 -1.90 14.14 -3.22
C ALA A 116 -1.00 14.82 -4.26
N TYR A 117 0.31 14.78 -4.05
CA TYR A 117 1.26 15.32 -5.03
C TYR A 117 1.30 14.51 -6.31
N ALA A 118 1.16 13.19 -6.26
CA ALA A 118 1.05 12.34 -7.45
C ALA A 118 -0.20 12.67 -8.28
N ALA A 119 -1.33 12.95 -7.63
CA ALA A 119 -2.54 13.40 -8.33
C ALA A 119 -2.35 14.80 -8.95
N ARG A 120 -1.70 15.73 -8.22
CA ARG A 120 -1.37 17.07 -8.73
C ARG A 120 -0.39 17.03 -9.90
N ALA A 121 0.55 16.08 -9.89
CA ALA A 121 1.52 15.84 -10.97
C ALA A 121 0.95 15.02 -12.15
N GLY A 122 -0.35 14.81 -12.21
CA GLY A 122 -0.98 14.15 -13.36
C GLY A 122 -0.86 12.63 -13.41
N LEU A 123 -0.32 11.97 -12.38
CA LEU A 123 -0.20 10.50 -12.38
C LEU A 123 -1.53 9.77 -12.25
N GLY A 124 -2.58 10.44 -11.79
CA GLY A 124 -3.90 9.85 -11.61
C GLY A 124 -4.79 10.69 -10.70
N PHE A 125 -5.82 10.09 -10.14
CA PHE A 125 -6.73 10.70 -9.17
C PHE A 125 -6.85 9.87 -7.89
N ILE A 126 -7.27 10.47 -6.79
CA ILE A 126 -7.47 9.75 -5.53
C ILE A 126 -8.87 9.15 -5.52
N GLY A 127 -8.95 7.82 -5.46
CA GLY A 127 -10.20 7.07 -5.40
C GLY A 127 -10.87 7.11 -4.02
N LYS A 128 -12.13 6.65 -3.95
CA LYS A 128 -12.88 6.51 -2.68
C LYS A 128 -12.19 5.56 -1.70
N ASN A 129 -11.38 4.62 -2.18
CA ASN A 129 -10.55 3.72 -1.38
C ASN A 129 -9.22 4.35 -0.91
N SER A 130 -9.03 5.65 -1.07
CA SER A 130 -7.81 6.41 -0.74
C SER A 130 -6.57 6.05 -1.57
N MET A 131 -6.67 5.20 -2.58
CA MET A 131 -5.55 4.89 -3.46
C MET A 131 -5.43 5.92 -4.59
N LEU A 132 -4.21 6.17 -5.06
CA LEU A 132 -4.01 6.81 -6.36
C LEU A 132 -4.47 5.82 -7.45
N ILE A 133 -5.28 6.28 -8.39
CA ILE A 133 -5.78 5.48 -9.51
C ILE A 133 -5.26 6.09 -10.81
N ASN A 134 -4.36 5.38 -11.47
CA ASN A 134 -3.87 5.69 -12.81
C ASN A 134 -4.76 5.04 -13.87
N ARG A 135 -4.97 5.68 -15.03
CA ARG A 135 -5.84 5.13 -16.09
C ARG A 135 -5.30 3.85 -16.73
N THR A 136 -3.98 3.74 -16.84
CA THR A 136 -3.32 2.61 -17.50
C THR A 136 -3.05 1.46 -16.55
N PHE A 137 -2.58 1.78 -15.35
CA PHE A 137 -2.11 0.80 -14.37
C PHE A 137 -3.09 0.56 -13.21
N GLY A 138 -4.24 1.23 -13.22
CA GLY A 138 -5.17 1.19 -12.09
C GLY A 138 -4.52 1.75 -10.82
N SER A 139 -4.77 1.12 -9.68
CA SER A 139 -4.17 1.50 -8.39
C SER A 139 -2.95 0.65 -8.01
N TRP A 140 -2.46 -0.20 -8.91
CA TRP A 140 -1.32 -1.08 -8.67
C TRP A 140 0.02 -0.37 -8.92
N VAL A 141 0.20 0.79 -8.29
CA VAL A 141 1.36 1.67 -8.51
C VAL A 141 1.99 2.01 -7.18
N PHE A 142 3.28 1.72 -7.02
CA PHE A 142 4.10 2.30 -5.97
C PHE A 142 4.42 3.74 -6.32
N LEU A 143 4.52 4.58 -5.31
CA LEU A 143 4.92 5.98 -5.45
C LEU A 143 6.32 6.18 -4.90
N SER A 144 7.01 7.15 -5.49
CA SER A 144 8.25 7.71 -4.97
C SER A 144 8.26 9.18 -5.34
N GLU A 145 8.85 10.01 -4.49
CA GLU A 145 9.01 11.43 -4.73
C GLU A 145 10.48 11.85 -4.70
N ILE A 146 10.80 12.84 -5.54
CA ILE A 146 12.07 13.56 -5.52
C ILE A 146 11.76 15.04 -5.37
N LEU A 147 12.17 15.63 -4.25
CA LEU A 147 12.13 17.08 -4.02
C LEU A 147 13.46 17.64 -4.49
N THR A 148 13.44 18.74 -5.27
CA THR A 148 14.66 19.32 -5.83
C THR A 148 14.62 20.83 -5.88
N SER A 149 15.79 21.47 -5.78
CA SER A 149 15.98 22.89 -6.05
C SER A 149 16.02 23.23 -7.54
N LEU A 150 15.99 22.22 -8.41
CA LEU A 150 15.85 22.39 -9.86
C LEU A 150 14.43 22.89 -10.18
N ALA A 151 14.34 23.97 -10.93
CA ALA A 151 13.05 24.46 -11.43
C ALA A 151 12.67 23.68 -12.70
N LEU A 152 11.52 23.06 -12.66
CA LEU A 152 10.94 22.30 -13.79
C LEU A 152 9.57 22.89 -14.12
N ASP A 153 9.17 22.84 -15.38
CA ASP A 153 7.82 23.16 -15.79
C ASP A 153 6.84 22.12 -15.21
N PRO A 154 5.73 22.56 -14.59
CA PRO A 154 4.81 21.63 -13.95
C PRO A 154 3.95 20.90 -14.97
N ASP A 155 3.70 19.62 -14.70
CA ASP A 155 2.66 18.86 -15.38
C ASP A 155 1.27 19.32 -14.94
N GLU A 156 0.29 19.18 -15.82
CA GLU A 156 -1.10 19.48 -15.52
C GLU A 156 -1.73 18.38 -14.64
N PRO A 157 -2.46 18.74 -13.58
CA PRO A 157 -3.23 17.78 -12.81
C PRO A 157 -4.18 16.98 -13.69
N CYS A 158 -4.38 15.71 -13.36
CA CYS A 158 -5.43 14.91 -13.97
C CYS A 158 -6.80 15.51 -13.60
N GLY A 159 -7.26 16.51 -14.34
CA GLY A 159 -8.60 17.08 -14.22
C GLY A 159 -9.69 16.06 -14.52
N GLY A 160 -10.96 16.42 -14.33
CA GLY A 160 -12.13 15.54 -14.49
C GLY A 160 -12.24 14.74 -15.79
N ARG A 161 -11.44 15.07 -16.82
CA ARG A 161 -11.29 14.27 -18.07
C ARG A 161 -10.53 12.95 -17.85
N HIS A 162 -9.81 12.79 -16.76
CA HIS A 162 -8.87 11.67 -16.50
C HIS A 162 -9.42 10.61 -15.56
N GLY A 163 -10.69 10.66 -15.23
CA GLY A 163 -11.38 9.66 -14.43
C GLY A 163 -11.77 10.17 -13.04
N ALA A 164 -12.82 9.58 -12.54
CA ALA A 164 -13.34 9.77 -11.19
C ALA A 164 -14.12 8.53 -10.77
N CYS A 165 -14.34 8.35 -9.48
CA CYS A 165 -15.20 7.26 -8.99
C CYS A 165 -16.68 7.49 -9.33
N GLY A 166 -17.12 8.73 -9.57
CA GLY A 166 -18.53 9.02 -9.76
C GLY A 166 -19.39 8.44 -8.63
N GLU A 167 -20.46 7.76 -8.98
CA GLU A 167 -21.36 7.09 -8.02
C GLU A 167 -20.89 5.71 -7.55
N CYS A 168 -19.81 5.16 -8.16
CA CYS A 168 -19.31 3.83 -7.81
C CYS A 168 -18.93 3.72 -6.32
N THR A 169 -19.46 2.69 -5.66
CA THR A 169 -19.19 2.36 -4.24
C THR A 169 -18.52 0.98 -4.05
N ALA A 170 -18.17 0.28 -5.13
CA ALA A 170 -17.70 -1.10 -5.09
C ALA A 170 -16.61 -1.39 -4.02
N CYS A 171 -15.65 -0.48 -3.83
CA CYS A 171 -14.61 -0.64 -2.81
C CYS A 171 -15.11 -0.45 -1.38
N ILE A 172 -16.15 0.37 -1.18
CA ILE A 172 -16.78 0.60 0.12
C ILE A 172 -17.60 -0.65 0.49
N ASP A 173 -18.42 -1.12 -0.44
CA ASP A 173 -19.31 -2.25 -0.25
C ASP A 173 -18.55 -3.58 -0.05
N ALA A 174 -17.44 -3.75 -0.76
CA ALA A 174 -16.61 -4.95 -0.67
C ALA A 174 -15.70 -4.96 0.58
N CYS A 175 -15.56 -3.85 1.31
CA CYS A 175 -14.68 -3.83 2.48
C CYS A 175 -15.26 -4.66 3.63
N PRO A 176 -14.68 -5.84 3.95
CA PRO A 176 -15.33 -6.78 4.87
C PRO A 176 -15.41 -6.26 6.30
N THR A 177 -14.58 -5.28 6.64
CA THR A 177 -14.51 -4.68 7.98
C THR A 177 -15.15 -3.31 8.06
N GLY A 178 -15.64 -2.76 6.93
CA GLY A 178 -16.18 -1.41 6.87
C GLY A 178 -15.14 -0.33 7.19
N ALA A 179 -13.88 -0.55 6.82
CA ALA A 179 -12.79 0.39 7.10
C ALA A 179 -12.87 1.67 6.25
N ILE A 180 -13.53 1.65 5.08
CA ILE A 180 -13.72 2.82 4.22
C ILE A 180 -14.99 3.53 4.70
N VAL A 181 -14.82 4.54 5.54
CA VAL A 181 -15.92 5.24 6.24
C VAL A 181 -16.49 6.43 5.45
N GLY A 182 -15.91 6.72 4.31
CA GLY A 182 -16.32 7.78 3.40
C GLY A 182 -15.32 7.91 2.24
N PRO A 183 -15.61 8.73 1.23
CA PRO A 183 -14.73 8.95 0.10
C PRO A 183 -13.34 9.40 0.54
N ALA A 184 -12.31 8.62 0.18
CA ALA A 184 -10.91 8.84 0.54
C ALA A 184 -10.68 8.98 2.07
N MET A 185 -11.49 8.30 2.89
CA MET A 185 -11.39 8.32 4.35
C MET A 185 -11.37 6.88 4.89
N ILE A 186 -10.27 6.49 5.51
CA ILE A 186 -10.04 5.15 6.06
C ILE A 186 -9.97 5.21 7.58
N GLU A 187 -10.73 4.35 8.24
CA GLU A 187 -10.58 4.01 9.66
C GLU A 187 -9.50 2.94 9.78
N ALA A 188 -8.27 3.33 10.13
CA ALA A 188 -7.14 2.40 10.14
C ALA A 188 -7.37 1.23 11.10
N ALA A 189 -7.97 1.46 12.27
CA ALA A 189 -8.24 0.43 13.27
C ALA A 189 -9.11 -0.74 12.75
N LYS A 190 -9.84 -0.52 11.64
CA LYS A 190 -10.65 -1.54 10.97
C LYS A 190 -9.98 -2.10 9.70
N CYS A 191 -9.01 -1.41 9.11
CA CYS A 191 -8.38 -1.83 7.87
C CYS A 191 -7.53 -3.09 8.06
N ILE A 192 -7.82 -4.15 7.31
CA ILE A 192 -7.06 -5.43 7.38
C ILE A 192 -5.57 -5.19 7.10
N SER A 193 -5.22 -4.27 6.21
CA SER A 193 -3.82 -3.92 5.96
C SER A 193 -3.14 -3.41 7.23
N TYR A 194 -3.76 -2.46 7.94
CA TYR A 194 -3.26 -2.01 9.25
C TYR A 194 -3.22 -3.14 10.28
N LEU A 195 -4.29 -3.93 10.39
CA LEU A 195 -4.40 -5.01 11.37
C LEU A 195 -3.29 -6.05 11.23
N THR A 196 -2.93 -6.38 9.99
CA THR A 196 -1.94 -7.43 9.69
C THR A 196 -0.50 -6.92 9.71
N ILE A 197 -0.27 -5.61 9.54
CA ILE A 197 1.07 -5.04 9.34
C ILE A 197 1.51 -4.17 10.52
N GLU A 198 0.67 -3.20 10.91
CA GLU A 198 1.06 -2.12 11.82
C GLU A 198 0.57 -2.31 13.26
N ARG A 199 -0.49 -3.08 13.45
CA ARG A 199 -1.09 -3.29 14.77
C ARG A 199 -0.20 -4.15 15.66
N PRO A 200 0.32 -3.62 16.80
CA PRO A 200 1.21 -4.38 17.69
C PRO A 200 0.46 -5.32 18.63
N ARG A 201 -0.85 -5.10 18.84
CA ARG A 201 -1.68 -5.81 19.82
C ARG A 201 -2.53 -6.90 19.15
N ALA A 202 -3.26 -7.67 19.98
CA ALA A 202 -4.26 -8.62 19.50
C ALA A 202 -5.30 -7.93 18.61
N ILE A 203 -5.72 -8.62 17.55
CA ILE A 203 -6.78 -8.17 16.67
C ILE A 203 -8.12 -8.48 17.32
N PRO A 204 -9.08 -7.53 17.38
CA PRO A 204 -10.41 -7.78 17.94
C PRO A 204 -11.07 -8.99 17.28
N GLU A 205 -11.68 -9.87 18.08
CA GLU A 205 -12.26 -11.13 17.59
C GLU A 205 -13.31 -10.91 16.47
N ALA A 206 -14.14 -9.88 16.61
CA ALA A 206 -15.12 -9.50 15.59
C ALA A 206 -14.52 -9.16 14.22
N LEU A 207 -13.22 -8.84 14.16
CA LEU A 207 -12.51 -8.55 12.90
C LEU A 207 -11.71 -9.75 12.39
N GLN A 208 -11.35 -10.71 13.24
CA GLN A 208 -10.52 -11.85 12.86
C GLN A 208 -11.18 -12.71 11.78
N SER A 209 -12.46 -13.05 11.93
CA SER A 209 -13.22 -13.83 10.94
C SER A 209 -13.31 -13.12 9.59
N ARG A 210 -13.39 -11.78 9.61
CA ARG A 210 -13.49 -10.94 8.42
C ARG A 210 -12.17 -10.81 7.64
N MET A 211 -11.04 -11.20 8.24
CA MET A 211 -9.75 -11.23 7.55
C MET A 211 -9.64 -12.39 6.55
N GLY A 212 -10.47 -13.43 6.71
CA GLY A 212 -10.40 -14.61 5.85
C GLY A 212 -9.02 -15.25 5.87
N ALA A 213 -8.41 -15.42 4.70
CA ALA A 213 -7.08 -16.00 4.55
C ALA A 213 -5.96 -14.93 4.37
N LEU A 214 -6.21 -13.67 4.64
CA LEU A 214 -5.22 -12.60 4.48
C LEU A 214 -4.23 -12.63 5.65
N ILE A 215 -2.98 -13.00 5.37
CA ILE A 215 -1.90 -13.05 6.38
C ILE A 215 -1.11 -11.75 6.44
N PHE A 216 -1.01 -11.02 5.32
CA PHE A 216 -0.26 -9.78 5.22
C PHE A 216 -0.87 -8.84 4.18
N GLY A 217 -1.34 -7.67 4.64
CA GLY A 217 -1.98 -6.68 3.78
C GLY A 217 -3.38 -7.08 3.31
N CYS A 218 -3.97 -6.27 2.45
CA CYS A 218 -5.31 -6.49 1.90
C CYS A 218 -5.48 -5.74 0.57
N ASP A 219 -5.89 -6.45 -0.48
CA ASP A 219 -6.11 -5.90 -1.81
C ASP A 219 -7.60 -5.77 -2.18
N ILE A 220 -8.54 -6.14 -1.30
CA ILE A 220 -9.97 -6.28 -1.65
C ILE A 220 -10.53 -5.02 -2.30
N CYS A 221 -10.31 -3.85 -1.72
CA CYS A 221 -10.81 -2.59 -2.26
C CYS A 221 -10.18 -2.21 -3.62
N GLN A 222 -9.00 -2.74 -3.93
CA GLN A 222 -8.35 -2.57 -5.23
C GLN A 222 -8.85 -3.61 -6.24
N GLN A 223 -9.05 -4.86 -5.81
CA GLN A 223 -9.51 -5.94 -6.69
C GLN A 223 -10.87 -5.65 -7.32
N VAL A 224 -11.80 -5.08 -6.55
CA VAL A 224 -13.15 -4.75 -7.04
C VAL A 224 -13.21 -3.44 -7.84
N CYS A 225 -12.12 -2.67 -7.87
CA CYS A 225 -12.10 -1.38 -8.55
C CYS A 225 -12.17 -1.57 -10.08
N PRO A 226 -13.14 -0.94 -10.78
CA PRO A 226 -13.25 -1.07 -12.23
C PRO A 226 -11.99 -0.66 -12.99
N TYR A 227 -11.23 0.30 -12.48
CA TYR A 227 -9.98 0.74 -13.09
C TYR A 227 -8.87 -0.32 -13.06
N ASN A 228 -9.00 -1.33 -12.21
CA ASN A 228 -8.02 -2.42 -12.09
C ASN A 228 -8.33 -3.63 -12.98
N ARG A 229 -9.49 -3.67 -13.65
CA ARG A 229 -9.88 -4.81 -14.52
C ARG A 229 -8.96 -5.04 -15.70
N ARG A 230 -8.27 -4.00 -16.18
CA ARG A 230 -7.36 -4.04 -17.34
C ARG A 230 -5.91 -3.75 -16.93
N ALA A 231 -5.57 -3.98 -15.67
CA ALA A 231 -4.22 -3.76 -15.19
C ALA A 231 -3.23 -4.68 -15.93
N THR A 232 -2.16 -4.07 -16.44
CA THR A 232 -1.09 -4.80 -17.13
C THR A 232 -0.07 -5.31 -16.12
N PRO A 233 0.38 -6.57 -16.20
CA PRO A 233 1.42 -7.10 -15.32
C PRO A 233 2.69 -6.26 -15.34
N THR A 234 3.35 -6.18 -14.18
CA THR A 234 4.60 -5.44 -14.05
C THR A 234 5.72 -6.07 -14.86
N PRO A 235 6.55 -5.26 -15.56
CA PRO A 235 7.77 -5.77 -16.20
C PRO A 235 8.92 -5.96 -15.21
N HIS A 236 8.80 -5.46 -13.98
CA HIS A 236 9.85 -5.51 -12.97
C HIS A 236 9.91 -6.89 -12.31
N ARG A 237 10.80 -7.75 -12.76
CA ARG A 237 10.96 -9.13 -12.27
C ARG A 237 11.16 -9.23 -10.76
N GLU A 238 11.82 -8.24 -10.14
CA GLU A 238 12.05 -8.21 -8.70
C GLU A 238 10.77 -7.98 -7.88
N LEU A 239 9.71 -7.43 -8.48
CA LEU A 239 8.40 -7.21 -7.85
C LEU A 239 7.46 -8.40 -8.03
N LEU A 240 7.86 -9.43 -8.79
CA LEU A 240 7.05 -10.63 -8.99
C LEU A 240 7.16 -11.61 -7.80
N PRO A 241 6.14 -12.42 -7.55
CA PRO A 241 6.11 -13.38 -6.43
C PRO A 241 7.33 -14.29 -6.35
N ALA A 242 7.85 -14.74 -7.48
CA ALA A 242 9.01 -15.64 -7.55
C ALA A 242 10.32 -15.02 -7.02
N ALA A 243 10.38 -13.70 -6.91
CA ALA A 243 11.57 -12.98 -6.45
C ALA A 243 11.57 -12.67 -4.94
N GLY A 244 10.46 -12.94 -4.23
CA GLY A 244 10.32 -12.53 -2.82
C GLY A 244 9.46 -13.48 -2.00
N ALA A 245 8.49 -12.92 -1.28
CA ALA A 245 7.65 -13.65 -0.32
C ALA A 245 6.67 -14.65 -0.97
N GLY A 246 6.38 -14.49 -2.24
CA GLY A 246 5.36 -15.26 -2.92
C GLY A 246 3.94 -14.74 -2.67
N GLU A 247 2.97 -15.34 -3.36
CA GLU A 247 1.56 -15.01 -3.17
C GLU A 247 0.99 -15.63 -1.91
N PHE A 248 1.51 -16.80 -1.53
CA PHE A 248 1.04 -17.58 -0.40
C PHE A 248 2.18 -17.88 0.56
N VAL A 249 1.87 -17.84 1.85
CA VAL A 249 2.79 -18.15 2.93
C VAL A 249 2.22 -19.32 3.73
N ASP A 250 3.00 -20.39 3.88
CA ASP A 250 2.64 -21.52 4.74
C ASP A 250 2.56 -21.08 6.19
N THR A 251 1.35 -21.12 6.75
CA THR A 251 1.07 -20.67 8.11
C THR A 251 1.73 -21.55 9.16
N ARG A 252 1.87 -22.86 8.91
CA ARG A 252 2.54 -23.79 9.83
C ARG A 252 4.04 -23.51 9.91
N ARG A 253 4.65 -23.20 8.75
CA ARG A 253 6.05 -22.76 8.72
C ARG A 253 6.27 -21.49 9.51
N VAL A 254 5.37 -20.50 9.39
CA VAL A 254 5.43 -19.25 10.19
C VAL A 254 5.31 -19.53 11.68
N LEU A 255 4.39 -20.44 12.08
CA LEU A 255 4.19 -20.78 13.48
C LEU A 255 5.35 -21.56 14.10
N ALA A 256 6.14 -22.28 13.27
CA ALA A 256 7.31 -23.01 13.68
C ALA A 256 8.55 -22.14 13.89
N LEU A 257 8.56 -20.89 13.45
CA LEU A 257 9.68 -19.96 13.70
C LEU A 257 9.78 -19.65 15.19
N ARG A 258 10.97 -19.82 15.76
CA ARG A 258 11.18 -19.78 17.21
C ARG A 258 11.68 -18.43 17.72
N ASP A 259 12.46 -17.75 16.86
CA ASP A 259 13.17 -16.55 17.25
C ASP A 259 13.32 -15.55 16.09
N ARG A 260 13.97 -14.43 16.40
CA ARG A 260 14.20 -13.36 15.43
C ARG A 260 15.15 -13.79 14.29
N GLU A 261 16.10 -14.66 14.54
CA GLU A 261 17.06 -15.10 13.53
C GLU A 261 16.39 -15.95 12.46
N GLU A 262 15.61 -16.95 12.88
CA GLU A 262 14.79 -17.75 11.97
C GLU A 262 13.76 -16.90 11.21
N PHE A 263 13.15 -15.94 11.90
CA PHE A 263 12.23 -15.01 11.25
C PHE A 263 12.92 -14.15 10.18
N LEU A 264 14.10 -13.61 10.46
CA LEU A 264 14.84 -12.84 9.46
C LEU A 264 15.33 -13.72 8.31
N ALA A 265 15.74 -14.96 8.57
CA ALA A 265 16.07 -15.91 7.50
C ALA A 265 14.88 -16.21 6.59
N PHE A 266 13.66 -16.21 7.16
CA PHE A 266 12.40 -16.41 6.42
C PHE A 266 11.93 -15.17 5.65
N ALA A 267 11.95 -13.98 6.28
CA ALA A 267 11.26 -12.78 5.80
C ALA A 267 12.19 -11.68 5.27
N ALA A 268 13.52 -11.76 5.50
CA ALA A 268 14.46 -10.71 5.10
C ALA A 268 14.42 -10.46 3.59
N GLY A 269 14.53 -9.18 3.22
CA GLY A 269 14.46 -8.78 1.82
C GLY A 269 13.06 -8.69 1.23
N THR A 270 12.03 -8.89 2.07
CA THR A 270 10.60 -8.72 1.72
C THR A 270 9.90 -7.79 2.72
N PRO A 271 8.74 -7.22 2.39
CA PRO A 271 7.95 -6.42 3.32
C PRO A 271 7.44 -7.19 4.55
N LEU A 272 7.44 -8.52 4.53
CA LEU A 272 6.94 -9.37 5.63
C LEU A 272 7.70 -9.19 6.95
N VAL A 273 8.85 -8.52 6.94
CA VAL A 273 9.58 -8.16 8.18
C VAL A 273 8.82 -7.13 9.04
N ARG A 274 7.89 -6.37 8.46
CA ARG A 274 7.25 -5.21 9.11
C ARG A 274 6.43 -5.58 10.36
N PRO A 275 5.56 -6.61 10.36
CA PRO A 275 4.76 -6.99 11.52
C PRO A 275 5.57 -7.69 12.62
N ARG A 276 6.86 -7.94 12.42
CA ARG A 276 7.73 -8.75 13.27
C ARG A 276 7.22 -10.20 13.39
N LEU A 277 7.97 -11.04 14.09
CA LEU A 277 7.64 -12.45 14.28
C LEU A 277 6.26 -12.64 14.93
N GLU A 278 6.04 -11.95 16.04
CA GLU A 278 4.81 -12.07 16.83
C GLU A 278 3.56 -11.67 16.04
N GLY A 279 3.66 -10.59 15.25
CA GLY A 279 2.57 -10.12 14.39
C GLY A 279 2.26 -11.10 13.28
N LEU A 280 3.29 -11.64 12.60
CA LEU A 280 3.09 -12.60 11.52
C LEU A 280 2.54 -13.93 12.06
N GLN A 281 3.02 -14.42 13.21
CA GLN A 281 2.49 -15.60 13.88
C GLN A 281 1.04 -15.43 14.34
N ARG A 282 0.70 -14.25 14.90
CA ARG A 282 -0.69 -13.93 15.24
C ARG A 282 -1.59 -14.03 14.01
N ASN A 283 -1.18 -13.45 12.90
CA ASN A 283 -1.93 -13.50 11.66
C ASN A 283 -2.07 -14.94 11.11
N ALA A 284 -1.01 -15.74 11.20
CA ALA A 284 -1.02 -17.14 10.78
C ALA A 284 -2.03 -17.97 11.59
N ARG A 285 -2.12 -17.78 12.92
CA ARG A 285 -3.13 -18.42 13.76
C ARG A 285 -4.54 -18.09 13.32
N ILE A 286 -4.82 -16.80 13.08
CA ILE A 286 -6.14 -16.33 12.63
C ILE A 286 -6.52 -16.97 11.28
N VAL A 287 -5.57 -17.07 10.34
CA VAL A 287 -5.83 -17.73 9.04
C VAL A 287 -6.23 -19.19 9.22
N LEU A 288 -5.52 -19.94 10.06
CA LEU A 288 -5.84 -21.36 10.35
C LEU A 288 -7.19 -21.52 11.06
N GLU A 289 -7.49 -20.64 12.01
CA GLU A 289 -8.79 -20.65 12.71
C GLU A 289 -9.94 -20.36 11.74
N ASN A 290 -9.77 -19.38 10.86
CA ASN A 290 -10.77 -19.05 9.84
C ASN A 290 -10.97 -20.22 8.86
N GLU A 291 -9.91 -20.90 8.46
CA GLU A 291 -10.00 -22.10 7.61
C GLU A 291 -10.75 -23.22 8.32
N SER A 292 -10.43 -23.50 9.58
CA SER A 292 -11.10 -24.52 10.39
C SER A 292 -12.60 -24.24 10.58
N ARG A 293 -12.99 -22.97 10.79
CA ARG A 293 -14.39 -22.57 10.89
C ARG A 293 -15.13 -22.85 9.58
N ARG A 294 -14.57 -22.44 8.43
CA ARG A 294 -15.18 -22.71 7.10
C ARG A 294 -15.38 -24.19 6.82
N THR A 295 -14.42 -25.02 7.21
CA THR A 295 -14.52 -26.49 7.02
C THR A 295 -15.66 -27.07 7.87
N ARG A 296 -15.87 -26.58 9.09
CA ARG A 296 -16.98 -26.99 9.97
C ARG A 296 -18.34 -26.53 9.45
N GLU A 297 -18.43 -25.28 8.96
CA GLU A 297 -19.65 -24.71 8.43
C GLU A 297 -19.99 -25.26 7.04
N GLY A 298 -18.98 -25.50 6.18
CA GLY A 298 -19.18 -26.07 4.84
C GLY A 298 -19.44 -27.58 4.80
N GLY A 299 -19.18 -28.30 5.90
CA GLY A 299 -19.59 -29.70 6.06
C GLY A 299 -21.10 -29.90 6.26
N GLY A 300 -21.86 -28.78 6.40
CA GLY A 300 -23.31 -28.77 6.62
C GLY A 300 -24.17 -28.21 5.49
N ALA A 301 -23.59 -27.59 4.44
CA ALA A 301 -24.37 -27.08 3.30
C ALA A 301 -23.45 -26.92 2.08
N ALA A 302 -23.65 -27.71 1.07
CA ALA A 302 -23.25 -27.38 -0.29
C ALA A 302 -24.10 -26.22 -0.77
N GLY A 303 -23.53 -25.04 -0.94
CA GLY A 303 -24.21 -23.94 -1.61
C GLY A 303 -23.85 -22.56 -1.11
N GLY A 304 -23.15 -21.80 -1.91
CA GLY A 304 -23.38 -20.36 -1.94
C GLY A 304 -22.23 -19.47 -1.57
N GLY A 305 -21.71 -18.76 -2.54
CA GLY A 305 -21.15 -17.42 -2.36
C GLY A 305 -19.63 -17.32 -2.47
N GLU A 306 -19.07 -17.67 -3.60
CA GLU A 306 -17.80 -17.12 -4.05
C GLU A 306 -17.95 -15.62 -4.29
N VAL A 307 -17.12 -14.84 -3.61
CA VAL A 307 -16.91 -13.44 -3.99
C VAL A 307 -16.30 -13.46 -5.40
N PRO A 308 -16.87 -12.77 -6.40
CA PRO A 308 -16.35 -12.80 -7.76
C PRO A 308 -14.88 -12.34 -7.80
N GLN A 309 -14.10 -13.09 -8.56
CA GLN A 309 -12.68 -12.81 -8.85
C GLN A 309 -12.51 -11.54 -9.70
#